data_89ef6ba734a10deb22bb1cc4d1bde142
#
_entry.id   89ef6ba734a10deb22bb1cc4d1bde142
#
_cell.length_a   1.000
_cell.length_b   1.000
_cell.length_c   1.000
_cell.angle_alpha   90.00
_cell.angle_beta   90.00
_cell.angle_gamma   90.00
#
_symmetry.space_group_name_H-M   'P 1'
#
loop_
_entity.id
_entity.type
_entity.pdbx_description
1 polymer ?
#
loop_
_entity_poly.entity_id
_entity_poly.type
_entity_poly.pdbx_seq_one_letter_code
_entity_poly.pdbx_strand_id
1 'polypeptide(L)'
;MGPDTKWQHLLSLLREIQPAVIAYSGGVDSSLLLKAAAGAMGPNLIAVTAVSETYPSGELAQAGEFTRTLGVRHRVFQTGELSSEEFARNTPDRCYFCKKELFTKLKQIADCEGIAAILEGSNVDDLRDRRPGRRAAEEFSVRSPLVEAGLTKAEVRELARAKGLFQWDKPSLACLSSRIPYGTRITTEALSTIQAAEVALRGLGLRQVRVRHYGDTARIEVEREDFGKLVAGDAAARITRSLKELGYTYVCLDLDGYRTGSMNESLKEQKTESGRQKSEVTG
;
A
#
# COMPACT_ATOMS: atom_id res chain seq x y z
N MET A 1 14.52 17.46 -15.79
CA MET A 1 15.04 16.17 -16.27
C MET A 1 13.90 15.30 -16.72
N GLY A 2 14.00 14.65 -17.87
CA GLY A 2 13.00 13.69 -18.35
C GLY A 2 13.12 12.32 -17.64
N PRO A 3 12.08 11.43 -17.79
CA PRO A 3 12.05 10.14 -17.11
C PRO A 3 13.29 9.25 -17.37
N ASP A 4 13.80 9.22 -18.59
CA ASP A 4 14.98 8.41 -18.94
C ASP A 4 16.26 8.92 -18.24
N THR A 5 16.44 10.23 -18.09
CA THR A 5 17.59 10.79 -17.35
C THR A 5 17.50 10.42 -15.87
N LYS A 6 16.32 10.49 -15.29
CA LYS A 6 16.05 10.07 -13.88
C LYS A 6 16.25 8.56 -13.71
N TRP A 7 15.90 7.76 -14.72
CA TRP A 7 16.18 6.33 -14.73
C TRP A 7 17.68 6.04 -14.69
N GLN A 8 18.49 6.73 -15.51
CA GLN A 8 19.96 6.56 -15.49
C GLN A 8 20.54 7.00 -14.12
N HIS A 9 20.02 8.08 -13.55
CA HIS A 9 20.40 8.51 -12.21
C HIS A 9 20.05 7.46 -11.16
N LEU A 10 18.85 6.88 -11.21
CA LEU A 10 18.45 5.76 -10.33
C LEU A 10 19.44 4.58 -10.43
N LEU A 11 19.82 4.18 -11.64
CA LEU A 11 20.78 3.10 -11.84
C LEU A 11 22.16 3.43 -11.26
N SER A 12 22.62 4.68 -11.36
CA SER A 12 23.89 5.12 -10.76
C SER A 12 23.84 5.04 -9.24
N LEU A 13 22.79 5.61 -8.62
CA LEU A 13 22.57 5.53 -7.18
C LEU A 13 22.59 4.07 -6.67
N LEU A 14 21.91 3.18 -7.40
CA LEU A 14 21.81 1.78 -7.00
C LEU A 14 23.17 1.06 -7.06
N ARG A 15 24.03 1.37 -8.05
CA ARG A 15 25.39 0.83 -8.11
C ARG A 15 26.27 1.26 -6.95
N GLU A 16 26.08 2.48 -6.45
CA GLU A 16 26.79 3.02 -5.29
C GLU A 16 26.32 2.43 -3.95
N ILE A 17 25.05 2.02 -3.87
CA ILE A 17 24.43 1.55 -2.63
C ILE A 17 24.70 0.05 -2.35
N GLN A 18 24.97 -0.74 -3.39
CA GLN A 18 25.08 -2.20 -3.27
C GLN A 18 26.13 -2.68 -2.21
N PRO A 19 25.89 -3.82 -1.51
CA PRO A 19 24.70 -4.68 -1.60
C PRO A 19 23.49 -4.12 -0.84
N ALA A 20 22.26 -4.59 -1.18
CA ALA A 20 21.06 -4.06 -0.58
C ALA A 20 19.95 -5.11 -0.34
N VAL A 21 19.11 -4.83 0.67
CA VAL A 21 17.82 -5.49 0.91
C VAL A 21 16.71 -4.53 0.47
N ILE A 22 15.76 -4.99 -0.34
CA ILE A 22 14.60 -4.18 -0.79
C ILE A 22 13.32 -4.66 -0.10
N ALA A 23 12.58 -3.73 0.54
CA ALA A 23 11.20 -3.93 0.95
C ALA A 23 10.31 -4.03 -0.30
N TYR A 24 9.91 -5.23 -0.68
CA TYR A 24 9.17 -5.50 -1.91
C TYR A 24 7.70 -5.83 -1.61
N SER A 25 6.79 -4.94 -2.01
CA SER A 25 5.35 -5.09 -1.76
C SER A 25 4.56 -5.63 -2.96
N GLY A 26 5.17 -5.80 -4.14
CA GLY A 26 4.46 -6.16 -5.38
C GLY A 26 3.70 -5.01 -6.06
N GLY A 27 3.72 -3.79 -5.48
CA GLY A 27 3.18 -2.58 -6.11
C GLY A 27 4.11 -2.02 -7.20
N VAL A 28 3.60 -1.14 -8.05
CA VAL A 28 4.35 -0.61 -9.22
C VAL A 28 5.66 0.05 -8.82
N ASP A 29 5.69 0.83 -7.74
CA ASP A 29 6.90 1.56 -7.29
C ASP A 29 7.99 0.57 -6.86
N SER A 30 7.67 -0.34 -5.95
CA SER A 30 8.62 -1.36 -5.47
C SER A 30 9.05 -2.31 -6.59
N SER A 31 8.19 -2.57 -7.58
CA SER A 31 8.52 -3.39 -8.75
C SER A 31 9.48 -2.66 -9.70
N LEU A 32 9.27 -1.37 -9.95
CA LEU A 32 10.20 -0.58 -10.76
C LEU A 32 11.57 -0.49 -10.07
N LEU A 33 11.59 -0.21 -8.76
CA LEU A 33 12.81 -0.18 -7.96
C LEU A 33 13.54 -1.54 -8.02
N LEU A 34 12.82 -2.63 -7.84
CA LEU A 34 13.38 -3.99 -7.88
C LEU A 34 13.96 -4.32 -9.26
N LYS A 35 13.27 -3.95 -10.34
CA LYS A 35 13.76 -4.12 -11.72
C LYS A 35 15.06 -3.34 -11.97
N ALA A 36 15.11 -2.08 -11.51
CA ALA A 36 16.31 -1.24 -11.63
C ALA A 36 17.47 -1.84 -10.82
N ALA A 37 17.20 -2.25 -9.57
CA ALA A 37 18.19 -2.83 -8.68
C ALA A 37 18.71 -4.18 -9.17
N ALA A 38 17.87 -5.04 -9.73
CA ALA A 38 18.29 -6.32 -10.33
C ALA A 38 19.31 -6.09 -11.45
N GLY A 39 19.08 -5.10 -12.32
CA GLY A 39 20.01 -4.74 -13.37
C GLY A 39 21.29 -4.05 -12.91
N ALA A 40 21.26 -3.33 -11.78
CA ALA A 40 22.39 -2.56 -11.27
C ALA A 40 23.30 -3.36 -10.30
N MET A 41 22.73 -4.26 -9.50
CA MET A 41 23.38 -4.95 -8.38
C MET A 41 23.60 -6.44 -8.62
N GLY A 42 22.84 -7.05 -9.55
CA GLY A 42 22.93 -8.49 -9.81
C GLY A 42 22.68 -9.34 -8.54
N PRO A 43 23.61 -10.24 -8.16
CA PRO A 43 23.45 -11.15 -7.01
C PRO A 43 23.52 -10.43 -5.64
N ASN A 44 23.95 -9.19 -5.59
CA ASN A 44 24.09 -8.39 -4.37
C ASN A 44 22.75 -7.77 -3.89
N LEU A 45 21.63 -8.43 -4.25
CA LEU A 45 20.29 -7.96 -4.00
C LEU A 45 19.44 -9.06 -3.38
N ILE A 46 18.67 -8.67 -2.34
CA ILE A 46 17.63 -9.51 -1.74
C ILE A 46 16.33 -8.74 -1.74
N ALA A 47 15.30 -9.30 -2.36
CA ALA A 47 13.92 -8.81 -2.24
C ALA A 47 13.27 -9.46 -1.02
N VAL A 48 12.59 -8.67 -0.19
CA VAL A 48 11.93 -9.17 1.02
C VAL A 48 10.49 -8.71 1.05
N THR A 49 9.54 -9.64 1.13
CA THR A 49 8.11 -9.37 1.23
C THR A 49 7.61 -9.74 2.62
N ALA A 50 7.01 -8.78 3.30
CA ALA A 50 6.28 -9.01 4.53
C ALA A 50 4.83 -9.38 4.22
N VAL A 51 4.31 -10.38 4.90
CA VAL A 51 2.94 -10.89 4.75
C VAL A 51 2.25 -10.93 6.09
N SER A 52 1.02 -10.46 6.14
CA SER A 52 0.15 -10.50 7.31
C SER A 52 -1.31 -10.59 6.88
N GLU A 53 -2.22 -10.57 7.83
CA GLU A 53 -3.66 -10.50 7.58
C GLU A 53 -4.09 -9.21 6.87
N THR A 54 -3.22 -8.18 6.90
CA THR A 54 -3.48 -6.90 6.21
C THR A 54 -3.07 -6.93 4.73
N TYR A 55 -2.34 -7.97 4.31
CA TYR A 55 -1.81 -8.11 2.94
C TYR A 55 -2.85 -8.78 2.02
N PRO A 56 -3.20 -8.18 0.87
CA PRO A 56 -4.22 -8.75 0.00
C PRO A 56 -3.83 -10.12 -0.55
N SER A 57 -4.80 -11.04 -0.61
CA SER A 57 -4.57 -12.38 -1.19
C SER A 57 -4.19 -12.33 -2.66
N GLY A 58 -3.36 -13.28 -3.10
CA GLY A 58 -2.88 -13.38 -4.48
C GLY A 58 -1.66 -12.51 -4.81
N GLU A 59 -1.38 -11.47 -4.03
CA GLU A 59 -0.24 -10.58 -4.27
C GLU A 59 1.10 -11.27 -4.06
N LEU A 60 1.20 -12.18 -3.09
CA LEU A 60 2.44 -12.91 -2.80
C LEU A 60 2.88 -13.81 -3.95
N ALA A 61 1.94 -14.51 -4.60
CA ALA A 61 2.24 -15.37 -5.75
C ALA A 61 2.84 -14.55 -6.91
N GLN A 62 2.22 -13.40 -7.22
CA GLN A 62 2.72 -12.49 -8.25
C GLN A 62 4.09 -11.90 -7.89
N ALA A 63 4.30 -11.55 -6.61
CA ALA A 63 5.59 -11.06 -6.12
C ALA A 63 6.70 -12.12 -6.29
N GLY A 64 6.42 -13.38 -5.94
CA GLY A 64 7.34 -14.49 -6.10
C GLY A 64 7.66 -14.81 -7.56
N GLU A 65 6.67 -14.73 -8.45
CA GLU A 65 6.87 -14.92 -9.88
C GLU A 65 7.77 -13.81 -10.46
N PHE A 66 7.50 -12.56 -10.12
CA PHE A 66 8.29 -11.43 -10.62
C PHE A 66 9.74 -11.48 -10.14
N THR A 67 10.00 -11.79 -8.87
CA THR A 67 11.37 -11.95 -8.36
C THR A 67 12.12 -13.08 -9.05
N ARG A 68 11.44 -14.19 -9.35
CA ARG A 68 12.01 -15.33 -10.11
C ARG A 68 12.37 -14.91 -11.53
N THR A 69 11.50 -14.17 -12.22
CA THR A 69 11.77 -13.64 -13.57
C THR A 69 12.99 -12.74 -13.62
N LEU A 70 13.27 -12.01 -12.52
CA LEU A 70 14.44 -11.14 -12.41
C LEU A 70 15.70 -11.86 -11.91
N GLY A 71 15.61 -13.14 -11.52
CA GLY A 71 16.72 -13.87 -10.91
C GLY A 71 17.14 -13.34 -9.54
N VAL A 72 16.24 -12.65 -8.82
CA VAL A 72 16.53 -12.04 -7.52
C VAL A 72 16.17 -13.00 -6.38
N ARG A 73 17.05 -13.11 -5.39
CA ARG A 73 16.76 -13.85 -4.15
C ARG A 73 15.56 -13.23 -3.46
N HIS A 74 14.51 -14.02 -3.18
CA HIS A 74 13.30 -13.56 -2.54
C HIS A 74 13.11 -14.23 -1.18
N ARG A 75 12.94 -13.43 -0.14
CA ARG A 75 12.56 -13.88 1.20
C ARG A 75 11.19 -13.38 1.56
N VAL A 76 10.42 -14.23 2.21
CA VAL A 76 9.07 -13.90 2.73
C VAL A 76 9.09 -14.14 4.23
N PHE A 77 8.52 -13.22 4.99
CA PHE A 77 8.32 -13.40 6.42
C PHE A 77 6.93 -12.95 6.85
N GLN A 78 6.46 -13.53 7.94
CA GLN A 78 5.21 -13.14 8.56
C GLN A 78 5.44 -11.95 9.50
N THR A 79 4.58 -10.94 9.42
CA THR A 79 4.47 -9.88 10.41
C THR A 79 3.26 -10.12 11.30
N GLY A 80 3.33 -9.66 12.52
CA GLY A 80 2.29 -9.81 13.54
C GLY A 80 1.75 -8.47 14.01
N GLU A 81 1.62 -7.49 13.11
CA GLU A 81 1.20 -6.13 13.48
C GLU A 81 -0.13 -6.09 14.24
N LEU A 82 -1.05 -7.04 13.98
CA LEU A 82 -2.31 -7.16 14.73
C LEU A 82 -2.12 -7.55 16.20
N SER A 83 -0.99 -8.20 16.53
CA SER A 83 -0.65 -8.52 17.91
C SER A 83 -0.15 -7.30 18.68
N SER A 84 0.21 -6.21 17.99
CA SER A 84 0.57 -4.93 18.60
C SER A 84 -0.69 -4.12 18.90
N GLU A 85 -0.88 -3.76 20.17
CA GLU A 85 -1.99 -2.90 20.58
C GLU A 85 -1.94 -1.53 19.92
N GLU A 86 -0.75 -0.98 19.71
CA GLU A 86 -0.54 0.31 19.05
C GLU A 86 -1.05 0.29 17.59
N PHE A 87 -0.89 -0.82 16.89
CA PHE A 87 -1.44 -0.99 15.54
C PHE A 87 -2.94 -1.27 15.59
N ALA A 88 -3.38 -2.21 16.45
CA ALA A 88 -4.77 -2.67 16.50
C ALA A 88 -5.75 -1.56 16.88
N ARG A 89 -5.34 -0.57 17.70
CA ARG A 89 -6.11 0.64 18.02
C ARG A 89 -6.45 1.52 16.82
N ASN A 90 -5.80 1.31 15.69
CA ASN A 90 -6.07 2.02 14.44
C ASN A 90 -6.00 3.56 14.58
N THR A 91 -4.99 4.05 15.26
CA THR A 91 -4.74 5.49 15.36
C THR A 91 -4.21 6.04 14.02
N PRO A 92 -4.22 7.37 13.80
CA PRO A 92 -3.58 7.98 12.63
C PRO A 92 -2.10 7.61 12.45
N ASP A 93 -1.43 7.15 13.50
CA ASP A 93 -0.03 6.71 13.47
C ASP A 93 0.16 5.19 13.22
N ARG A 94 -0.92 4.42 12.97
CA ARG A 94 -0.82 2.96 12.74
C ARG A 94 0.23 2.58 11.68
N CYS A 95 0.36 3.39 10.61
CA CYS A 95 1.34 3.13 9.55
C CYS A 95 2.79 3.25 10.05
N TYR A 96 3.05 4.06 11.07
CA TYR A 96 4.35 4.11 11.72
C TYR A 96 4.66 2.78 12.42
N PHE A 97 3.74 2.24 13.20
CA PHE A 97 3.94 0.99 13.93
C PHE A 97 4.13 -0.20 12.97
N CYS A 98 3.31 -0.30 11.93
CA CYS A 98 3.47 -1.30 10.87
C CYS A 98 4.85 -1.21 10.19
N LYS A 99 5.27 -0.01 9.78
CA LYS A 99 6.58 0.21 9.15
C LYS A 99 7.74 -0.06 10.10
N LYS A 100 7.60 0.29 11.38
CA LYS A 100 8.60 0.01 12.40
C LYS A 100 8.84 -1.49 12.55
N GLU A 101 7.79 -2.30 12.62
CA GLU A 101 7.91 -3.75 12.67
C GLU A 101 8.59 -4.28 11.39
N LEU A 102 8.11 -3.84 10.22
CA LEU A 102 8.68 -4.20 8.92
C LEU A 102 10.20 -3.93 8.89
N PHE A 103 10.61 -2.71 9.23
CA PHE A 103 12.02 -2.31 9.16
C PHE A 103 12.89 -2.99 10.22
N THR A 104 12.34 -3.28 11.39
CA THR A 104 13.02 -4.11 12.40
C THR A 104 13.38 -5.50 11.82
N LYS A 105 12.41 -6.14 11.16
CA LYS A 105 12.64 -7.45 10.53
C LYS A 105 13.60 -7.37 9.34
N LEU A 106 13.47 -6.34 8.50
CA LEU A 106 14.40 -6.12 7.39
C LEU A 106 15.83 -5.89 7.88
N LYS A 107 16.00 -5.14 8.97
CA LYS A 107 17.31 -4.93 9.59
C LYS A 107 17.92 -6.23 10.09
N GLN A 108 17.14 -7.08 10.76
CA GLN A 108 17.58 -8.41 11.18
C GLN A 108 18.07 -9.27 9.99
N ILE A 109 17.29 -9.26 8.88
CA ILE A 109 17.67 -9.99 7.66
C ILE A 109 18.95 -9.40 7.07
N ALA A 110 19.05 -8.10 6.97
CA ALA A 110 20.21 -7.40 6.43
C ALA A 110 21.47 -7.67 7.25
N ASP A 111 21.36 -7.62 8.57
CA ASP A 111 22.49 -7.91 9.50
C ASP A 111 22.98 -9.38 9.35
N CYS A 112 22.05 -10.34 9.26
CA CYS A 112 22.40 -11.75 9.04
C CYS A 112 23.09 -11.99 7.68
N GLU A 113 22.81 -11.17 6.67
CA GLU A 113 23.43 -11.26 5.33
C GLU A 113 24.68 -10.37 5.19
N GLY A 114 25.05 -9.62 6.24
CA GLY A 114 26.15 -8.65 6.16
C GLY A 114 25.87 -7.45 5.24
N ILE A 115 24.59 -7.10 5.04
CA ILE A 115 24.14 -6.02 4.17
C ILE A 115 23.77 -4.79 5.00
N ALA A 116 24.36 -3.65 4.71
CA ALA A 116 24.08 -2.41 5.43
C ALA A 116 22.85 -1.64 4.89
N ALA A 117 22.59 -1.72 3.59
CA ALA A 117 21.58 -0.89 2.93
C ALA A 117 20.19 -1.57 2.91
N ILE A 118 19.18 -0.83 3.35
CA ILE A 118 17.76 -1.19 3.22
C ILE A 118 17.09 -0.15 2.34
N LEU A 119 16.34 -0.61 1.33
CA LEU A 119 15.68 0.23 0.35
C LEU A 119 14.16 0.03 0.36
N GLU A 120 13.43 1.10 0.09
CA GLU A 120 11.98 1.04 -0.13
C GLU A 120 11.55 1.83 -1.37
N GLY A 121 10.32 1.56 -1.87
CA GLY A 121 9.79 2.10 -3.11
C GLY A 121 8.98 3.39 -2.97
N SER A 122 9.23 4.25 -2.00
CA SER A 122 8.58 5.57 -1.97
C SER A 122 9.04 6.45 -3.14
N ASN A 123 8.12 7.26 -3.69
CA ASN A 123 8.36 8.20 -4.79
C ASN A 123 8.16 9.66 -4.32
N VAL A 124 8.43 10.65 -5.20
CA VAL A 124 8.38 12.08 -4.83
C VAL A 124 7.00 12.53 -4.36
N ASP A 125 5.90 11.97 -4.92
CA ASP A 125 4.55 12.38 -4.53
C ASP A 125 4.21 11.93 -3.11
N ASP A 126 4.87 10.87 -2.61
CA ASP A 126 4.72 10.39 -1.23
C ASP A 126 5.27 11.38 -0.19
N LEU A 127 6.13 12.34 -0.61
CA LEU A 127 6.65 13.40 0.27
C LEU A 127 5.60 14.46 0.60
N ARG A 128 4.59 14.63 -0.26
CA ARG A 128 3.53 15.64 -0.11
C ARG A 128 2.41 15.18 0.81
N ASP A 129 2.31 13.88 1.05
CA ASP A 129 1.28 13.28 1.89
C ASP A 129 1.77 13.11 3.33
N ARG A 130 0.84 13.24 4.30
CA ARG A 130 1.15 12.91 5.70
C ARG A 130 1.26 11.39 5.83
N ARG A 131 2.49 10.89 5.81
CA ARG A 131 2.78 9.46 5.95
C ARG A 131 3.56 9.19 7.24
N PRO A 132 2.87 8.80 8.32
CA PRO A 132 3.54 8.44 9.58
C PRO A 132 4.63 7.37 9.41
N GLY A 133 4.46 6.46 8.45
CA GLY A 133 5.46 5.44 8.13
C GLY A 133 6.82 5.98 7.67
N ARG A 134 6.89 7.24 7.17
CA ARG A 134 8.15 7.87 6.80
C ARG A 134 9.06 8.07 8.01
N ARG A 135 8.50 8.44 9.17
CA ARG A 135 9.26 8.55 10.41
C ARG A 135 9.99 7.25 10.76
N ALA A 136 9.33 6.10 10.56
CA ALA A 136 9.99 4.81 10.74
C ALA A 136 11.12 4.59 9.73
N ALA A 137 10.96 4.96 8.45
CA ALA A 137 12.02 4.85 7.46
C ALA A 137 13.25 5.68 7.84
N GLU A 138 13.05 6.90 8.34
CA GLU A 138 14.11 7.78 8.84
C GLU A 138 14.83 7.17 10.06
N GLU A 139 14.09 6.64 11.04
CA GLU A 139 14.65 5.99 12.26
C GLU A 139 15.54 4.78 11.91
N PHE A 140 15.17 4.00 10.88
CA PHE A 140 15.92 2.84 10.43
C PHE A 140 16.92 3.13 9.32
N SER A 141 17.12 4.40 8.95
CA SER A 141 18.00 4.81 7.85
C SER A 141 17.69 4.11 6.53
N VAL A 142 16.39 3.84 6.28
CA VAL A 142 15.92 3.21 5.04
C VAL A 142 15.96 4.24 3.91
N ARG A 143 16.60 3.90 2.80
CA ARG A 143 16.72 4.78 1.63
C ARG A 143 15.54 4.61 0.67
N SER A 144 15.21 5.68 -0.01
CA SER A 144 14.14 5.72 -1.03
C SER A 144 14.72 6.16 -2.39
N PRO A 145 15.37 5.26 -3.16
CA PRO A 145 16.10 5.64 -4.37
C PRO A 145 15.22 6.28 -5.45
N LEU A 146 13.91 5.98 -5.50
CA LEU A 146 12.99 6.65 -6.43
C LEU A 146 12.81 8.14 -6.06
N VAL A 147 12.75 8.46 -4.76
CA VAL A 147 12.73 9.85 -4.27
C VAL A 147 14.06 10.53 -4.59
N GLU A 148 15.18 9.89 -4.31
CA GLU A 148 16.53 10.41 -4.54
C GLU A 148 16.77 10.71 -6.03
N ALA A 149 16.22 9.86 -6.92
CA ALA A 149 16.25 10.07 -8.36
C ALA A 149 15.21 11.11 -8.86
N GLY A 150 14.35 11.63 -7.97
CA GLY A 150 13.34 12.63 -8.30
C GLY A 150 12.16 12.09 -9.11
N LEU A 151 11.83 10.80 -9.02
CA LEU A 151 10.76 10.15 -9.76
C LEU A 151 9.39 10.39 -9.11
N THR A 152 8.47 10.94 -9.89
CA THR A 152 7.05 11.08 -9.53
C THR A 152 6.28 9.79 -9.81
N LYS A 153 5.06 9.67 -9.25
CA LYS A 153 4.18 8.51 -9.51
C LYS A 153 3.86 8.31 -10.98
N ALA A 154 3.64 9.40 -11.70
CA ALA A 154 3.38 9.37 -13.14
C ALA A 154 4.58 8.83 -13.91
N GLU A 155 5.78 9.33 -13.63
CA GLU A 155 7.03 8.87 -14.25
C GLU A 155 7.37 7.41 -13.88
N VAL A 156 7.09 6.98 -12.65
CA VAL A 156 7.21 5.57 -12.24
C VAL A 156 6.33 4.67 -13.10
N ARG A 157 5.07 5.04 -13.35
CA ARG A 157 4.16 4.27 -14.21
C ARG A 157 4.60 4.26 -15.68
N GLU A 158 5.05 5.41 -16.19
CA GLU A 158 5.59 5.53 -17.55
C GLU A 158 6.81 4.63 -17.74
N LEU A 159 7.80 4.71 -16.85
CA LEU A 159 8.97 3.85 -16.87
C LEU A 159 8.61 2.37 -16.69
N ALA A 160 7.71 2.04 -15.78
CA ALA A 160 7.26 0.67 -15.59
C ALA A 160 6.67 0.10 -16.89
N ARG A 161 5.84 0.88 -17.59
CA ARG A 161 5.29 0.49 -18.91
C ARG A 161 6.40 0.32 -19.94
N ALA A 162 7.29 1.30 -20.06
CA ALA A 162 8.40 1.27 -21.03
C ALA A 162 9.37 0.12 -20.78
N LYS A 163 9.55 -0.31 -19.52
CA LYS A 163 10.40 -1.45 -19.12
C LYS A 163 9.67 -2.79 -19.10
N GLY A 164 8.41 -2.84 -19.59
CA GLY A 164 7.64 -4.07 -19.72
C GLY A 164 7.14 -4.69 -18.41
N LEU A 165 6.97 -3.88 -17.35
CA LEU A 165 6.42 -4.38 -16.09
C LEU A 165 4.90 -4.51 -16.20
N PHE A 166 4.35 -5.70 -15.90
CA PHE A 166 2.89 -5.91 -15.91
C PHE A 166 2.16 -5.13 -14.80
N GLN A 167 2.90 -4.64 -13.78
CA GLN A 167 2.37 -3.83 -12.68
C GLN A 167 2.12 -2.36 -13.06
N TRP A 168 2.47 -1.92 -14.27
CA TRP A 168 2.47 -0.50 -14.63
C TRP A 168 1.11 0.19 -14.45
N ASP A 169 0.00 -0.51 -14.72
CA ASP A 169 -1.37 0.00 -14.55
C ASP A 169 -2.10 -0.62 -13.35
N LYS A 170 -1.36 -1.36 -12.49
CA LYS A 170 -1.92 -1.97 -11.30
C LYS A 170 -2.53 -0.91 -10.37
N PRO A 171 -3.77 -1.13 -9.85
CA PRO A 171 -4.35 -0.26 -8.85
C PRO A 171 -3.46 -0.12 -7.61
N SER A 172 -3.59 1.00 -6.90
CA SER A 172 -2.83 1.20 -5.66
C SER A 172 -3.13 0.11 -4.64
N LEU A 173 -2.08 -0.60 -4.20
CA LEU A 173 -2.15 -1.61 -3.16
C LEU A 173 -2.06 -0.91 -1.79
N ALA A 174 -3.21 -0.50 -1.26
CA ALA A 174 -3.29 -0.09 0.13
C ALA A 174 -3.64 -1.29 1.01
N CYS A 175 -3.02 -1.41 2.20
CA CYS A 175 -3.32 -2.48 3.16
C CYS A 175 -4.82 -2.50 3.53
N LEU A 176 -5.38 -3.66 3.85
CA LEU A 176 -6.80 -3.84 4.18
C LEU A 176 -7.23 -2.97 5.37
N SER A 177 -6.34 -2.73 6.32
CA SER A 177 -6.60 -1.85 7.47
C SER A 177 -7.05 -0.43 7.08
N SER A 178 -6.69 0.04 5.87
CA SER A 178 -7.13 1.34 5.37
C SER A 178 -8.64 1.42 5.08
N ARG A 179 -9.37 0.30 5.15
CA ARG A 179 -10.83 0.24 4.98
C ARG A 179 -11.58 0.47 6.28
N ILE A 180 -10.88 0.42 7.41
CA ILE A 180 -11.46 0.57 8.74
C ILE A 180 -11.25 2.01 9.21
N PRO A 181 -12.29 2.74 9.66
CA PRO A 181 -12.18 4.11 10.15
C PRO A 181 -11.18 4.24 11.30
N TYR A 182 -10.45 5.34 11.35
CA TYR A 182 -9.56 5.62 12.47
C TYR A 182 -10.31 5.59 13.80
N GLY A 183 -9.66 5.02 14.82
CA GLY A 183 -10.26 4.82 16.15
C GLY A 183 -11.13 3.55 16.27
N THR A 184 -11.52 2.93 15.15
CA THR A 184 -12.16 1.60 15.17
C THR A 184 -11.08 0.54 15.19
N ARG A 185 -11.14 -0.37 16.16
CA ARG A 185 -10.17 -1.46 16.34
C ARG A 185 -10.08 -2.33 15.08
N ILE A 186 -8.87 -2.63 14.66
CA ILE A 186 -8.61 -3.60 13.60
C ILE A 186 -8.62 -4.99 14.18
N THR A 187 -9.40 -5.89 13.58
CA THR A 187 -9.46 -7.31 13.96
C THR A 187 -9.27 -8.21 12.73
N THR A 188 -8.85 -9.44 12.95
CA THR A 188 -8.70 -10.45 11.89
C THR A 188 -10.02 -10.71 11.18
N GLU A 189 -11.13 -10.74 11.92
CA GLU A 189 -12.46 -10.95 11.37
C GLU A 189 -12.85 -9.81 10.42
N ALA A 190 -12.67 -8.55 10.84
CA ALA A 190 -12.95 -7.39 9.99
C ALA A 190 -12.12 -7.40 8.71
N LEU A 191 -10.82 -7.71 8.80
CA LEU A 191 -9.94 -7.80 7.63
C LEU A 191 -10.36 -8.91 6.67
N SER A 192 -10.71 -10.09 7.20
CA SER A 192 -11.19 -11.22 6.40
C SER A 192 -12.51 -10.90 5.71
N THR A 193 -13.46 -10.26 6.40
CA THR A 193 -14.73 -9.80 5.83
C THR A 193 -14.51 -8.79 4.71
N ILE A 194 -13.66 -7.79 4.93
CA ILE A 194 -13.31 -6.80 3.92
C ILE A 194 -12.68 -7.46 2.69
N GLN A 195 -11.73 -8.36 2.89
CA GLN A 195 -11.06 -9.07 1.80
C GLN A 195 -12.06 -9.88 0.97
N ALA A 196 -12.92 -10.66 1.63
CA ALA A 196 -13.94 -11.46 0.95
C ALA A 196 -14.91 -10.57 0.16
N ALA A 197 -15.34 -9.44 0.71
CA ALA A 197 -16.20 -8.48 0.04
C ALA A 197 -15.52 -7.85 -1.19
N GLU A 198 -14.25 -7.43 -1.10
CA GLU A 198 -13.52 -6.89 -2.25
C GLU A 198 -13.27 -7.95 -3.33
N VAL A 199 -13.03 -9.22 -2.95
CA VAL A 199 -12.88 -10.33 -3.91
C VAL A 199 -14.18 -10.58 -4.66
N ALA A 200 -15.33 -10.62 -3.95
CA ALA A 200 -16.64 -10.80 -4.57
C ALA A 200 -16.94 -9.69 -5.59
N LEU A 201 -16.64 -8.44 -5.26
CA LEU A 201 -16.84 -7.30 -6.14
C LEU A 201 -15.89 -7.33 -7.36
N ARG A 202 -14.62 -7.70 -7.18
CA ARG A 202 -13.68 -7.87 -8.30
C ARG A 202 -14.12 -8.97 -9.28
N GLY A 203 -14.80 -10.01 -8.80
CA GLY A 203 -15.41 -11.03 -9.64
C GLY A 203 -16.46 -10.52 -10.61
N LEU A 204 -16.97 -9.29 -10.43
CA LEU A 204 -17.86 -8.58 -11.35
C LEU A 204 -17.12 -7.75 -12.41
N GLY A 205 -15.80 -7.87 -12.52
CA GLY A 205 -14.98 -7.12 -13.48
C GLY A 205 -14.62 -5.70 -13.04
N LEU A 206 -14.75 -5.40 -11.72
CA LEU A 206 -14.34 -4.13 -11.15
C LEU A 206 -12.84 -4.16 -10.84
N ARG A 207 -12.06 -3.23 -11.39
CA ARG A 207 -10.60 -3.18 -11.21
C ARG A 207 -10.20 -2.47 -9.91
N GLN A 208 -10.79 -1.29 -9.67
CA GLN A 208 -10.54 -0.49 -8.48
C GLN A 208 -11.74 -0.58 -7.55
N VAL A 209 -11.57 -1.28 -6.44
CA VAL A 209 -12.62 -1.51 -5.43
C VAL A 209 -12.06 -1.26 -4.05
N ARG A 210 -12.85 -0.60 -3.21
CA ARG A 210 -12.66 -0.51 -1.77
C ARG A 210 -13.99 -0.75 -1.06
N VAL A 211 -13.98 -1.63 -0.08
CA VAL A 211 -15.12 -1.81 0.81
C VAL A 211 -14.76 -1.24 2.17
N ARG A 212 -15.29 -0.06 2.49
CA ARG A 212 -15.10 0.56 3.80
C ARG A 212 -16.00 -0.11 4.81
N HIS A 213 -15.41 -0.49 5.93
CA HIS A 213 -16.03 -1.27 6.98
C HIS A 213 -16.44 -0.39 8.17
N TYR A 214 -17.74 -0.13 8.31
CA TYR A 214 -18.32 0.63 9.41
C TYR A 214 -19.17 -0.31 10.29
N GLY A 215 -18.54 -1.36 10.83
CA GLY A 215 -19.24 -2.39 11.61
C GLY A 215 -20.22 -3.21 10.74
N ASP A 216 -21.49 -2.95 10.86
CA ASP A 216 -22.56 -3.61 10.11
C ASP A 216 -22.81 -3.05 8.70
N THR A 217 -22.07 -2.00 8.32
CA THR A 217 -22.27 -1.29 7.06
C THR A 217 -21.04 -1.40 6.15
N ALA A 218 -21.25 -1.90 4.93
CA ALA A 218 -20.29 -1.87 3.84
C ALA A 218 -20.53 -0.65 2.96
N ARG A 219 -19.56 0.29 2.89
CA ARG A 219 -19.58 1.37 1.91
C ARG A 219 -18.63 1.04 0.76
N ILE A 220 -19.18 0.82 -0.42
CA ILE A 220 -18.45 0.46 -1.64
C ILE A 220 -17.95 1.74 -2.32
N GLU A 221 -16.66 1.80 -2.60
CA GLU A 221 -16.03 2.83 -3.44
C GLU A 221 -15.45 2.16 -4.69
N VAL A 222 -15.87 2.60 -5.87
CA VAL A 222 -15.37 2.20 -7.19
C VAL A 222 -15.18 3.45 -8.04
N GLU A 223 -14.50 3.35 -9.17
CA GLU A 223 -14.43 4.44 -10.14
C GLU A 223 -15.84 4.79 -10.62
N ARG A 224 -16.13 6.08 -10.87
CA ARG A 224 -17.47 6.55 -11.27
C ARG A 224 -17.98 5.90 -12.56
N GLU A 225 -17.07 5.58 -13.46
CA GLU A 225 -17.34 4.89 -14.72
C GLU A 225 -17.88 3.47 -14.50
N ASP A 226 -17.57 2.88 -13.34
CA ASP A 226 -18.01 1.53 -12.97
C ASP A 226 -19.37 1.49 -12.24
N PHE A 227 -19.98 2.65 -11.89
CA PHE A 227 -21.26 2.69 -11.18
C PHE A 227 -22.36 1.91 -11.90
N GLY A 228 -22.42 2.04 -13.23
CA GLY A 228 -23.35 1.27 -14.05
C GLY A 228 -23.25 -0.23 -13.87
N LYS A 229 -22.04 -0.78 -13.65
CA LYS A 229 -21.83 -2.22 -13.42
C LYS A 229 -22.43 -2.72 -12.11
N LEU A 230 -22.53 -1.84 -11.09
CA LEU A 230 -23.09 -2.20 -9.78
C LEU A 230 -24.60 -2.29 -9.78
N VAL A 231 -25.28 -1.57 -10.68
CA VAL A 231 -26.74 -1.45 -10.70
C VAL A 231 -27.38 -2.11 -11.93
N ALA A 232 -26.58 -2.57 -12.90
CA ALA A 232 -27.10 -3.21 -14.12
C ALA A 232 -27.70 -4.59 -13.84
N GLY A 233 -28.87 -4.85 -14.40
CA GLY A 233 -29.54 -6.14 -14.31
C GLY A 233 -29.76 -6.60 -12.85
N ASP A 234 -29.26 -7.78 -12.52
CA ASP A 234 -29.33 -8.37 -11.18
C ASP A 234 -28.08 -8.08 -10.30
N ALA A 235 -27.12 -7.28 -10.79
CA ALA A 235 -25.85 -7.05 -10.11
C ALA A 235 -26.04 -6.51 -8.69
N ALA A 236 -26.91 -5.52 -8.48
CA ALA A 236 -27.17 -4.96 -7.16
C ALA A 236 -27.71 -6.02 -6.20
N ALA A 237 -28.61 -6.90 -6.66
CA ALA A 237 -29.16 -7.97 -5.84
C ALA A 237 -28.09 -9.01 -5.47
N ARG A 238 -27.22 -9.39 -6.40
CA ARG A 238 -26.10 -10.31 -6.16
C ARG A 238 -25.09 -9.73 -5.17
N ILE A 239 -24.68 -8.48 -5.37
CA ILE A 239 -23.76 -7.76 -4.48
C ILE A 239 -24.34 -7.72 -3.08
N THR A 240 -25.59 -7.27 -2.94
CA THR A 240 -26.25 -7.17 -1.64
C THR A 240 -26.32 -8.53 -0.94
N ARG A 241 -26.66 -9.59 -1.65
CA ARG A 241 -26.70 -10.95 -1.09
C ARG A 241 -25.33 -11.38 -0.61
N SER A 242 -24.31 -11.29 -1.46
CA SER A 242 -22.95 -11.72 -1.11
C SER A 242 -22.38 -10.95 0.08
N LEU A 243 -22.59 -9.64 0.17
CA LEU A 243 -22.09 -8.85 1.29
C LEU A 243 -22.89 -9.13 2.59
N LYS A 244 -24.20 -9.40 2.50
CA LYS A 244 -25.01 -9.81 3.66
C LYS A 244 -24.61 -11.19 4.17
N GLU A 245 -24.26 -12.12 3.32
CA GLU A 245 -23.69 -13.44 3.70
C GLU A 245 -22.36 -13.30 4.45
N LEU A 246 -21.61 -12.21 4.23
CA LEU A 246 -20.39 -11.87 4.96
C LEU A 246 -20.67 -11.13 6.30
N GLY A 247 -21.94 -10.91 6.66
CA GLY A 247 -22.34 -10.31 7.94
C GLY A 247 -22.70 -8.82 7.88
N TYR A 248 -22.67 -8.17 6.72
CA TYR A 248 -23.12 -6.78 6.60
C TYR A 248 -24.66 -6.68 6.60
N THR A 249 -25.21 -5.76 7.39
CA THR A 249 -26.62 -5.42 7.36
C THR A 249 -26.95 -4.46 6.25
N TYR A 250 -26.10 -3.46 6.05
CA TYR A 250 -26.27 -2.41 5.06
C TYR A 250 -25.14 -2.42 4.02
N VAL A 251 -25.54 -2.24 2.75
CA VAL A 251 -24.63 -2.14 1.62
C VAL A 251 -24.89 -0.82 0.91
N CYS A 252 -23.91 0.08 0.94
CA CYS A 252 -24.02 1.43 0.41
C CYS A 252 -23.00 1.67 -0.70
N LEU A 253 -23.33 2.53 -1.67
CA LEU A 253 -22.41 3.04 -2.66
C LEU A 253 -22.00 4.46 -2.28
N ASP A 254 -20.69 4.74 -2.27
CA ASP A 254 -20.20 6.11 -2.15
C ASP A 254 -20.38 6.83 -3.49
N LEU A 255 -21.24 7.84 -3.53
CA LEU A 255 -21.56 8.58 -4.76
C LEU A 255 -20.40 9.46 -5.26
N ASP A 256 -19.44 9.77 -4.40
CA ASP A 256 -18.18 10.41 -4.83
C ASP A 256 -17.23 9.45 -5.54
N GLY A 257 -17.46 8.15 -5.38
CA GLY A 257 -16.63 7.12 -5.96
C GLY A 257 -15.29 6.95 -5.23
N TYR A 258 -14.38 6.21 -5.85
CA TYR A 258 -13.05 5.99 -5.30
C TYR A 258 -12.21 7.27 -5.30
N ARG A 259 -11.65 7.62 -4.15
CA ARG A 259 -10.70 8.72 -3.98
C ARG A 259 -9.50 8.27 -3.16
N THR A 260 -8.30 8.55 -3.66
CA THR A 260 -7.09 8.27 -2.89
C THR A 260 -7.09 9.11 -1.61
N GLY A 261 -6.98 8.43 -0.46
CA GLY A 261 -6.93 9.10 0.83
C GLY A 261 -8.29 9.51 1.41
N SER A 262 -9.44 9.02 0.88
CA SER A 262 -10.78 9.34 1.39
C SER A 262 -10.92 9.12 2.92
N MET A 263 -10.25 8.11 3.48
CA MET A 263 -10.25 7.88 4.94
C MET A 263 -9.52 8.96 5.76
N ASN A 264 -8.72 9.82 5.12
CA ASN A 264 -8.04 10.93 5.80
C ASN A 264 -8.90 12.21 5.85
N GLU A 265 -10.05 12.24 5.17
CA GLU A 265 -10.96 13.39 5.15
C GLU A 265 -11.47 13.70 6.57
N SER A 266 -11.87 12.68 7.33
CA SER A 266 -12.30 12.81 8.73
C SER A 266 -11.23 13.40 9.66
N LEU A 267 -9.95 13.20 9.38
CA LEU A 267 -8.85 13.78 10.16
C LEU A 267 -8.65 15.29 9.87
N LYS A 268 -9.05 15.75 8.69
CA LYS A 268 -8.99 17.18 8.33
C LYS A 268 -10.11 17.96 9.01
N GLU A 269 -11.30 17.41 9.06
CA GLU A 269 -12.47 18.01 9.72
C GLU A 269 -12.24 18.19 11.22
N GLN A 270 -11.76 17.17 11.93
CA GLN A 270 -11.44 17.25 13.35
C GLN A 270 -10.41 18.35 13.70
N LYS A 271 -9.43 18.62 12.82
CA LYS A 271 -8.47 19.70 13.00
C LYS A 271 -9.09 21.08 12.80
N THR A 272 -10.04 21.20 11.89
CA THR A 272 -10.74 22.46 11.62
C THR A 272 -11.67 22.82 12.78
N GLU A 273 -12.36 21.85 13.35
CA GLU A 273 -13.22 22.03 14.54
C GLU A 273 -12.41 22.39 15.79
N SER A 274 -11.31 21.68 16.05
CA SER A 274 -10.44 21.98 17.19
C SER A 274 -9.71 23.32 17.05
N GLY A 275 -9.45 23.78 15.85
CA GLY A 275 -8.91 25.12 15.56
C GLY A 275 -9.95 26.22 15.80
N ARG A 276 -11.22 26.01 15.47
CA ARG A 276 -12.33 26.96 15.73
C ARG A 276 -12.61 27.09 17.23
N GLN A 277 -12.67 25.98 17.97
CA GLN A 277 -12.88 26.03 19.42
C GLN A 277 -11.76 26.75 20.17
N LYS A 278 -10.50 26.68 19.72
CA LYS A 278 -9.40 27.44 20.32
C LYS A 278 -9.47 28.94 20.02
N SER A 279 -10.04 29.37 18.90
CA SER A 279 -10.20 30.79 18.56
C SER A 279 -11.39 31.43 19.29
N GLU A 280 -12.41 30.66 19.68
CA GLU A 280 -13.57 31.15 20.47
C GLU A 280 -13.28 31.28 21.98
N VAL A 281 -12.26 30.62 22.51
CA VAL A 281 -11.88 30.68 23.93
C VAL A 281 -10.88 31.81 24.21
N THR A 282 -10.30 32.43 23.18
CA THR A 282 -9.30 33.51 23.29
C THR A 282 -9.81 34.89 22.79
N GLY A 283 -11.11 35.04 22.57
CA GLY A 283 -11.78 36.29 22.12
C GLY A 283 -12.49 36.99 23.27
#